data_07b160965713a41ae4c6a41f0284d72c
#
_entry.id   07b160965713a41ae4c6a41f0284d72c
#
_cell.length_a   1.000
_cell.length_b   1.000
_cell.length_c   1.000
_cell.angle_alpha   90.00
_cell.angle_beta   90.00
_cell.angle_gamma   90.00
#
_symmetry.space_group_name_H-M   'P 1'
#
loop_
_entity.id
_entity.type
_entity.pdbx_description
1 polymer ?
#
loop_
_entity_poly.entity_id
_entity_poly.type
_entity_poly.pdbx_seq_one_letter_code
_entity_poly.pdbx_strand_id
1 'polypeptide(L)'
;EYVLAMIFSLYKKMHLYRDQQRAEIWEDCGKEESLVGKTVLILGAGDIGSCVAVLTKKFDCYNIGVRRVAREVPDYLDEVHTLEELDQLLPRADIVVSSLPETPATRNVLSKERIAEMKPTAILINVGRGSAVDLDALDTALEEGKLAGAAIDVTVPEPLPKGHPLWQC
;
A
#
# COMPACT_ATOMS: atom_id res chain seq x y z
N GLU A 1 -1.79 13.27 -3.38
CA GLU A 1 -2.08 13.01 -4.81
C GLU A 1 -1.31 11.78 -5.33
N TYR A 2 0.01 11.68 -5.14
CA TYR A 2 0.84 10.56 -5.60
C TYR A 2 0.27 9.19 -5.19
N VAL A 3 -0.11 9.00 -3.91
CA VAL A 3 -0.70 7.75 -3.41
C VAL A 3 -1.96 7.37 -4.20
N LEU A 4 -2.86 8.33 -4.48
CA LEU A 4 -4.05 8.08 -5.29
C LEU A 4 -3.71 7.72 -6.74
N ALA A 5 -2.71 8.38 -7.32
CA ALA A 5 -2.24 8.04 -8.66
C ALA A 5 -1.74 6.59 -8.72
N MET A 6 -1.03 6.12 -7.68
CA MET A 6 -0.56 4.74 -7.59
C MET A 6 -1.73 3.76 -7.39
N ILE A 7 -2.70 4.08 -6.52
CA ILE A 7 -3.91 3.26 -6.36
C ILE A 7 -4.62 3.09 -7.71
N PHE A 8 -4.88 4.19 -8.41
CA PHE A 8 -5.56 4.12 -9.71
C PHE A 8 -4.70 3.41 -10.78
N SER A 9 -3.39 3.61 -10.78
CA SER A 9 -2.49 2.90 -11.69
C SER A 9 -2.59 1.39 -11.52
N LEU A 10 -2.56 0.90 -10.28
CA LEU A 10 -2.67 -0.52 -9.97
C LEU A 10 -4.09 -1.05 -10.25
N TYR A 11 -5.12 -0.39 -9.74
CA TYR A 11 -6.52 -0.83 -9.88
C TYR A 11 -7.03 -0.79 -11.33
N LYS A 12 -6.54 0.17 -12.13
CA LYS A 12 -6.87 0.31 -13.56
C LYS A 12 -5.84 -0.31 -14.49
N LYS A 13 -4.85 -1.04 -13.93
CA LYS A 13 -3.81 -1.75 -14.69
C LYS A 13 -3.09 -0.87 -15.70
N MET A 14 -2.93 0.43 -15.37
CA MET A 14 -2.38 1.44 -16.28
C MET A 14 -0.95 1.09 -16.72
N HIS A 15 -0.15 0.48 -15.83
CA HIS A 15 1.19 0.01 -16.14
C HIS A 15 1.16 -1.10 -17.21
N LEU A 16 0.25 -2.08 -17.11
CA LEU A 16 0.11 -3.16 -18.10
C LEU A 16 -0.36 -2.64 -19.45
N TYR A 17 -1.39 -1.79 -19.45
CA TYR A 17 -1.88 -1.16 -20.71
C TYR A 17 -0.82 -0.25 -21.34
N ARG A 18 0.04 0.40 -20.52
CA ARG A 18 1.15 1.19 -21.01
C ARG A 18 2.19 0.34 -21.74
N ASP A 19 2.50 -0.85 -21.23
CA ASP A 19 3.46 -1.77 -21.84
C ASP A 19 2.86 -2.42 -23.10
N GLN A 20 1.60 -2.81 -23.06
CA GLN A 20 0.87 -3.27 -24.26
C GLN A 20 0.85 -2.20 -25.36
N GLN A 21 0.60 -0.94 -25.01
CA GLN A 21 0.64 0.17 -25.98
C GLN A 21 2.00 0.27 -26.68
N ARG A 22 3.09 0.10 -25.93
CA ARG A 22 4.45 0.10 -26.50
C ARG A 22 4.71 -1.09 -27.42
N ALA A 23 4.12 -2.23 -27.10
CA ALA A 23 4.21 -3.46 -27.88
C ALA A 23 3.17 -3.54 -29.04
N GLU A 24 2.33 -2.51 -29.22
CA GLU A 24 1.25 -2.47 -30.19
C GLU A 24 0.23 -3.62 -30.01
N ILE A 25 0.04 -4.07 -28.75
CA ILE A 25 -0.91 -5.11 -28.35
C ILE A 25 -2.22 -4.44 -27.89
N TRP A 26 -3.36 -4.95 -28.38
CA TRP A 26 -4.69 -4.55 -27.96
C TRP A 26 -5.42 -5.74 -27.33
N GLU A 27 -5.19 -5.95 -26.04
CA GLU A 27 -5.78 -7.05 -25.27
C GLU A 27 -6.34 -6.54 -23.93
N ASP A 28 -7.37 -7.19 -23.43
CA ASP A 28 -7.93 -6.90 -22.11
C ASP A 28 -7.03 -7.51 -21.02
N CYS A 29 -6.56 -6.70 -20.10
CA CYS A 29 -5.77 -7.13 -18.92
C CYS A 29 -6.66 -7.74 -17.82
N GLY A 30 -7.94 -8.01 -18.09
CA GLY A 30 -8.89 -8.61 -17.16
C GLY A 30 -9.48 -7.60 -16.17
N LYS A 31 -10.22 -8.11 -15.19
CA LYS A 31 -11.03 -7.32 -14.27
C LYS A 31 -10.25 -6.19 -13.58
N GLU A 32 -10.79 -5.00 -13.67
CA GLU A 32 -10.33 -3.82 -12.95
C GLU A 32 -11.04 -3.70 -11.59
N GLU A 33 -10.35 -3.09 -10.63
CA GLU A 33 -10.92 -2.79 -9.32
C GLU A 33 -11.39 -1.33 -9.23
N SER A 34 -12.29 -1.08 -8.27
CA SER A 34 -12.76 0.26 -7.90
C SER A 34 -12.23 0.63 -6.53
N LEU A 35 -11.88 1.90 -6.36
CA LEU A 35 -11.53 2.45 -5.03
C LEU A 35 -12.78 2.62 -4.14
N VAL A 36 -13.96 2.78 -4.74
CA VAL A 36 -15.20 3.05 -4.01
C VAL A 36 -15.51 1.92 -3.01
N GLY A 37 -15.72 2.29 -1.76
CA GLY A 37 -16.10 1.37 -0.68
C GLY A 37 -14.97 0.47 -0.16
N LYS A 38 -13.72 0.68 -0.57
CA LYS A 38 -12.57 -0.10 -0.09
C LYS A 38 -12.17 0.28 1.34
N THR A 39 -11.60 -0.68 2.06
CA THR A 39 -10.96 -0.44 3.36
C THR A 39 -9.51 -0.01 3.15
N VAL A 40 -9.16 1.18 3.61
CA VAL A 40 -7.82 1.76 3.51
C VAL A 40 -7.18 1.81 4.89
N LEU A 41 -6.12 1.04 5.08
CA LEU A 41 -5.30 1.04 6.30
C LEU A 41 -4.11 2.00 6.09
N ILE A 42 -4.05 3.04 6.90
CA ILE A 42 -3.08 4.12 6.79
C ILE A 42 -2.09 4.05 7.96
N LEU A 43 -0.90 3.50 7.70
CA LEU A 43 0.19 3.43 8.66
C LEU A 43 0.89 4.79 8.71
N GLY A 44 0.69 5.52 9.80
CA GLY A 44 1.18 6.89 9.95
C GLY A 44 0.17 7.94 9.49
N ALA A 45 -0.97 8.06 10.16
CA ALA A 45 -1.97 9.11 9.90
C ALA A 45 -1.49 10.50 10.40
N GLY A 46 -0.27 10.91 9.99
CA GLY A 46 0.28 12.26 10.08
C GLY A 46 -0.14 13.12 8.87
N ASP A 47 0.68 14.08 8.44
CA ASP A 47 0.35 15.00 7.36
C ASP A 47 -0.02 14.29 6.05
N ILE A 48 0.84 13.40 5.56
CA ILE A 48 0.59 12.66 4.31
C ILE A 48 -0.60 11.71 4.50
N GLY A 49 -0.59 10.90 5.55
CA GLY A 49 -1.65 9.91 5.77
C GLY A 49 -3.02 10.54 5.99
N SER A 50 -3.10 11.68 6.68
CA SER A 50 -4.36 12.42 6.85
C SER A 50 -4.89 12.96 5.52
N CYS A 51 -4.01 13.49 4.66
CA CYS A 51 -4.40 13.91 3.31
C CYS A 51 -4.92 12.74 2.47
N VAL A 52 -4.29 11.56 2.57
CA VAL A 52 -4.79 10.34 1.90
C VAL A 52 -6.18 10.00 2.42
N ALA A 53 -6.37 9.97 3.74
CA ALA A 53 -7.67 9.65 4.35
C ALA A 53 -8.78 10.61 3.91
N VAL A 54 -8.51 11.93 3.89
CA VAL A 54 -9.47 12.95 3.41
C VAL A 54 -9.89 12.68 1.96
N LEU A 55 -8.95 12.30 1.11
CA LEU A 55 -9.21 12.06 -0.31
C LEU A 55 -9.94 10.72 -0.53
N THR A 56 -9.51 9.64 0.13
CA THR A 56 -10.16 8.33 0.01
C THR A 56 -11.58 8.34 0.59
N LYS A 57 -11.84 9.17 1.61
CA LYS A 57 -13.19 9.38 2.14
C LYS A 57 -14.17 9.91 1.08
N LYS A 58 -13.69 10.67 0.07
CA LYS A 58 -14.52 11.14 -1.05
C LYS A 58 -14.93 10.02 -2.02
N PHE A 59 -14.32 8.86 -1.90
CA PHE A 59 -14.67 7.62 -2.61
C PHE A 59 -15.40 6.63 -1.71
N ASP A 60 -16.00 7.10 -0.63
CA ASP A 60 -16.73 6.28 0.35
C ASP A 60 -15.89 5.14 0.95
N CYS A 61 -14.55 5.33 1.01
CA CYS A 61 -13.67 4.35 1.65
C CYS A 61 -13.86 4.32 3.16
N TYR A 62 -13.65 3.13 3.73
CA TYR A 62 -13.52 2.94 5.16
C TYR A 62 -12.06 3.12 5.57
N ASN A 63 -11.73 4.19 6.29
CA ASN A 63 -10.36 4.58 6.60
C ASN A 63 -9.96 4.18 8.02
N ILE A 64 -8.96 3.33 8.17
CA ILE A 64 -8.36 2.93 9.44
C ILE A 64 -7.00 3.62 9.56
N GLY A 65 -6.84 4.50 10.54
CA GLY A 65 -5.59 5.20 10.80
C GLY A 65 -4.77 4.53 11.89
N VAL A 66 -3.48 4.32 11.66
CA VAL A 66 -2.53 3.87 12.69
C VAL A 66 -1.64 5.02 13.11
N ARG A 67 -1.57 5.29 14.40
CA ARG A 67 -0.79 6.38 15.02
C ARG A 67 0.00 5.84 16.20
N ARG A 68 1.05 6.59 16.60
CA ARG A 68 1.85 6.25 17.79
C ARG A 68 1.02 6.25 19.09
N VAL A 69 0.04 7.12 19.17
CA VAL A 69 -0.88 7.24 20.31
C VAL A 69 -2.30 7.32 19.75
N ALA A 70 -3.17 6.46 20.25
CA ALA A 70 -4.59 6.54 19.94
C ALA A 70 -5.15 7.86 20.50
N ARG A 71 -5.84 8.60 19.65
CA ARG A 71 -6.48 9.89 19.96
C ARG A 71 -7.90 9.88 19.44
N GLU A 72 -8.63 10.98 19.64
CA GLU A 72 -9.93 11.19 19.01
C GLU A 72 -9.87 10.85 17.52
N VAL A 73 -10.92 10.19 17.04
CA VAL A 73 -11.07 9.81 15.64
C VAL A 73 -11.55 11.05 14.87
N PRO A 74 -10.73 11.60 13.96
CA PRO A 74 -11.16 12.74 13.15
C PRO A 74 -12.13 12.29 12.06
N ASP A 75 -12.94 13.20 11.52
CA ASP A 75 -14.02 12.91 10.55
C ASP A 75 -13.57 12.14 9.28
N TYR A 76 -12.30 12.22 8.93
CA TYR A 76 -11.74 11.52 7.77
C TYR A 76 -11.25 10.09 8.06
N LEU A 77 -11.28 9.65 9.32
CA LEU A 77 -11.00 8.27 9.73
C LEU A 77 -12.26 7.65 10.34
N ASP A 78 -12.43 6.38 10.16
CA ASP A 78 -13.51 5.59 10.80
C ASP A 78 -12.99 4.91 12.08
N GLU A 79 -11.69 4.59 12.12
CA GLU A 79 -11.03 4.01 13.28
C GLU A 79 -9.62 4.60 13.45
N VAL A 80 -9.13 4.62 14.70
CA VAL A 80 -7.74 4.97 15.03
C VAL A 80 -7.17 3.91 15.97
N HIS A 81 -6.03 3.34 15.60
CA HIS A 81 -5.34 2.27 16.29
C HIS A 81 -3.86 2.59 16.50
N THR A 82 -3.15 1.71 17.21
CA THR A 82 -1.69 1.74 17.37
C THR A 82 -1.03 0.60 16.57
N LEU A 83 0.31 0.63 16.48
CA LEU A 83 1.06 -0.41 15.77
C LEU A 83 0.94 -1.80 16.43
N GLU A 84 0.61 -1.87 17.70
CA GLU A 84 0.44 -3.12 18.45
C GLU A 84 -0.78 -3.92 17.95
N GLU A 85 -1.74 -3.24 17.34
CA GLU A 85 -2.97 -3.86 16.81
C GLU A 85 -2.86 -4.23 15.31
N LEU A 86 -1.70 -3.97 14.69
CA LEU A 86 -1.52 -4.06 13.25
C LEU A 86 -1.87 -5.44 12.67
N ASP A 87 -1.53 -6.52 13.38
CA ASP A 87 -1.78 -7.90 12.93
C ASP A 87 -3.29 -8.20 12.81
N GLN A 88 -4.14 -7.49 13.55
CA GLN A 88 -5.60 -7.60 13.47
C GLN A 88 -6.19 -6.71 12.35
N LEU A 89 -5.45 -5.70 11.91
CA LEU A 89 -5.92 -4.72 10.92
C LEU A 89 -5.56 -5.12 9.48
N LEU A 90 -4.40 -5.74 9.28
CA LEU A 90 -3.91 -6.14 7.95
C LEU A 90 -4.90 -7.04 7.18
N PRO A 91 -5.52 -8.07 7.78
CA PRO A 91 -6.49 -8.90 7.08
C PRO A 91 -7.77 -8.18 6.65
N ARG A 92 -8.05 -7.00 7.22
CA ARG A 92 -9.24 -6.19 6.90
C ARG A 92 -9.01 -5.27 5.70
N ALA A 93 -7.76 -4.91 5.43
CA ALA A 93 -7.39 -3.89 4.46
C ALA A 93 -7.45 -4.38 3.01
N ASP A 94 -8.01 -3.58 2.12
CA ASP A 94 -7.90 -3.72 0.66
C ASP A 94 -6.72 -2.91 0.13
N ILE A 95 -6.37 -1.84 0.83
CA ILE A 95 -5.24 -0.96 0.51
C ILE A 95 -4.49 -0.66 1.80
N VAL A 96 -3.18 -0.92 1.80
CA VAL A 96 -2.29 -0.54 2.89
C VAL A 96 -1.39 0.60 2.40
N VAL A 97 -1.45 1.75 3.06
CA VAL A 97 -0.60 2.91 2.77
C VAL A 97 0.35 3.15 3.93
N SER A 98 1.65 3.05 3.69
CA SER A 98 2.68 3.39 4.67
C SER A 98 3.25 4.78 4.39
N SER A 99 3.12 5.68 5.36
CA SER A 99 3.76 7.00 5.42
C SER A 99 4.50 7.20 6.76
N LEU A 100 5.00 6.10 7.31
CA LEU A 100 5.70 6.08 8.60
C LEU A 100 7.08 6.72 8.51
N PRO A 101 7.50 7.49 9.53
CA PRO A 101 8.89 7.88 9.69
C PRO A 101 9.74 6.67 10.09
N GLU A 102 11.06 6.73 9.88
CA GLU A 102 11.96 5.71 10.36
C GLU A 102 12.20 5.86 11.87
N THR A 103 11.88 4.81 12.60
CA THR A 103 12.14 4.67 14.03
C THR A 103 12.44 3.20 14.33
N PRO A 104 13.00 2.84 15.49
CA PRO A 104 13.15 1.43 15.87
C PRO A 104 11.82 0.64 15.82
N ALA A 105 10.70 1.25 16.15
CA ALA A 105 9.38 0.60 16.15
C ALA A 105 8.76 0.46 14.75
N THR A 106 9.19 1.24 13.77
CA THR A 106 8.64 1.20 12.40
C THR A 106 9.55 0.47 11.42
N ARG A 107 10.78 0.13 11.83
CA ARG A 107 11.69 -0.66 11.00
C ARG A 107 11.15 -2.07 10.83
N ASN A 108 11.07 -2.53 9.58
CA ASN A 108 10.52 -3.83 9.20
C ASN A 108 9.10 -4.08 9.78
N VAL A 109 8.32 -3.00 9.92
CA VAL A 109 6.95 -3.10 10.46
C VAL A 109 6.03 -3.91 9.57
N LEU A 110 6.27 -3.89 8.25
CA LEU A 110 5.67 -4.79 7.27
C LEU A 110 6.67 -5.91 6.96
N SER A 111 6.84 -6.80 7.94
CA SER A 111 7.67 -8.00 7.85
C SER A 111 7.03 -9.07 6.94
N LYS A 112 7.76 -10.15 6.67
CA LYS A 112 7.27 -11.31 5.91
C LYS A 112 5.94 -11.85 6.46
N GLU A 113 5.85 -12.02 7.78
CA GLU A 113 4.67 -12.53 8.46
C GLU A 113 3.47 -11.60 8.25
N ARG A 114 3.69 -10.29 8.40
CA ARG A 114 2.64 -9.27 8.24
C ARG A 114 2.18 -9.08 6.80
N ILE A 115 3.10 -9.18 5.85
CA ILE A 115 2.74 -9.17 4.42
C ILE A 115 1.87 -10.41 4.10
N ALA A 116 2.17 -11.55 4.70
CA ALA A 116 1.39 -12.78 4.51
C ALA A 116 -0.03 -12.73 5.11
N GLU A 117 -0.28 -11.84 6.08
CA GLU A 117 -1.62 -11.61 6.65
C GLU A 117 -2.49 -10.69 5.79
N MET A 118 -1.94 -10.01 4.80
CA MET A 118 -2.71 -9.15 3.90
C MET A 118 -3.62 -9.99 2.99
N LYS A 119 -4.73 -9.39 2.54
CA LYS A 119 -5.60 -10.05 1.56
C LYS A 119 -4.84 -10.29 0.25
N PRO A 120 -5.03 -11.41 -0.45
CA PRO A 120 -4.45 -11.63 -1.78
C PRO A 120 -4.87 -10.58 -2.81
N THR A 121 -6.00 -9.91 -2.57
CA THR A 121 -6.52 -8.81 -3.41
C THR A 121 -6.04 -7.44 -2.97
N ALA A 122 -5.27 -7.36 -1.88
CA ALA A 122 -4.79 -6.08 -1.35
C ALA A 122 -3.63 -5.53 -2.16
N ILE A 123 -3.47 -4.22 -2.10
CA ILE A 123 -2.30 -3.51 -2.62
C ILE A 123 -1.55 -2.78 -1.51
N LEU A 124 -0.23 -2.71 -1.63
CA LEU A 124 0.66 -2.01 -0.70
C LEU A 124 1.27 -0.78 -1.36
N ILE A 125 1.19 0.38 -0.70
CA ILE A 125 1.83 1.61 -1.16
C ILE A 125 2.74 2.14 -0.04
N ASN A 126 4.03 2.29 -0.31
CA ASN A 126 4.97 2.85 0.64
C ASN A 126 5.59 4.16 0.13
N VAL A 127 5.23 5.27 0.79
CA VAL A 127 5.75 6.62 0.56
C VAL A 127 6.46 7.19 1.79
N GLY A 128 6.68 6.36 2.80
CA GLY A 128 7.31 6.75 4.06
C GLY A 128 8.82 6.58 4.03
N ARG A 129 9.30 5.40 4.44
CA ARG A 129 10.72 5.01 4.45
C ARG A 129 10.85 3.56 3.97
N GLY A 130 11.90 3.29 3.19
CA GLY A 130 12.17 1.96 2.65
C GLY A 130 12.34 0.89 3.73
N SER A 131 12.91 1.26 4.87
CA SER A 131 13.13 0.36 6.01
C SER A 131 11.85 -0.17 6.67
N ALA A 132 10.67 0.36 6.33
CA ALA A 132 9.39 -0.11 6.87
C ALA A 132 8.92 -1.44 6.27
N VAL A 133 9.39 -1.80 5.08
CA VAL A 133 8.93 -2.97 4.31
C VAL A 133 10.07 -3.96 4.09
N ASP A 134 9.80 -5.23 4.31
CA ASP A 134 10.66 -6.33 3.88
C ASP A 134 10.51 -6.52 2.37
N LEU A 135 11.49 -6.03 1.59
CA LEU A 135 11.43 -6.04 0.13
C LEU A 135 11.52 -7.44 -0.47
N ASP A 136 12.27 -8.35 0.16
CA ASP A 136 12.40 -9.74 -0.31
C ASP A 136 11.08 -10.50 -0.09
N ALA A 137 10.44 -10.25 1.05
CA ALA A 137 9.12 -10.81 1.33
C ALA A 137 8.03 -10.22 0.43
N LEU A 138 8.11 -8.92 0.13
CA LEU A 138 7.19 -8.26 -0.80
C LEU A 138 7.31 -8.85 -2.21
N ASP A 139 8.53 -9.01 -2.71
CA ASP A 139 8.83 -9.63 -4.01
C ASP A 139 8.21 -11.03 -4.09
N THR A 140 8.51 -11.88 -3.11
CA THR A 140 7.94 -13.23 -3.02
C THR A 140 6.41 -13.21 -3.02
N ALA A 141 5.79 -12.29 -2.28
CA ALA A 141 4.33 -12.20 -2.20
C ALA A 141 3.69 -11.78 -3.53
N LEU A 142 4.36 -10.91 -4.29
CA LEU A 142 3.91 -10.48 -5.62
C LEU A 142 4.06 -11.61 -6.64
N GLU A 143 5.21 -12.29 -6.69
CA GLU A 143 5.47 -13.42 -7.60
C GLU A 143 4.49 -14.59 -7.35
N GLU A 144 4.19 -14.89 -6.10
CA GLU A 144 3.27 -15.96 -5.72
C GLU A 144 1.78 -15.57 -5.82
N GLY A 145 1.47 -14.33 -6.23
CA GLY A 145 0.09 -13.83 -6.31
C GLY A 145 -0.60 -13.73 -4.95
N LYS A 146 0.16 -13.65 -3.86
CA LYS A 146 -0.35 -13.46 -2.49
C LYS A 146 -0.66 -12.00 -2.16
N LEU A 147 -0.28 -11.09 -3.05
CA LEU A 147 -0.59 -9.67 -3.01
C LEU A 147 -0.90 -9.21 -4.44
N ALA A 148 -1.94 -8.39 -4.60
CA ALA A 148 -2.41 -7.98 -5.93
C ALA A 148 -1.49 -6.95 -6.60
N GLY A 149 -0.68 -6.23 -5.84
CA GLY A 149 0.24 -5.23 -6.38
C GLY A 149 0.89 -4.38 -5.30
N ALA A 150 1.95 -3.68 -5.68
CA ALA A 150 2.60 -2.72 -4.80
C ALA A 150 3.10 -1.50 -5.58
N ALA A 151 3.17 -0.35 -4.89
CA ALA A 151 3.86 0.86 -5.37
C ALA A 151 4.83 1.33 -4.29
N ILE A 152 6.12 1.24 -4.57
CA ILE A 152 7.20 1.52 -3.63
C ILE A 152 7.99 2.73 -4.11
N ASP A 153 7.83 3.85 -3.42
CA ASP A 153 8.52 5.12 -3.73
C ASP A 153 9.90 5.21 -3.05
N VAL A 154 10.12 4.41 -2.03
CA VAL A 154 11.31 4.43 -1.17
C VAL A 154 11.82 3.02 -0.89
N THR A 155 13.14 2.81 -0.92
CA THR A 155 13.77 1.49 -0.75
C THR A 155 14.97 1.53 0.21
N VAL A 156 15.47 0.37 0.62
CA VAL A 156 16.77 0.22 1.28
C VAL A 156 17.49 -0.97 0.65
N PRO A 157 18.67 -0.75 -0.01
CA PRO A 157 19.30 0.56 -0.26
C PRO A 157 18.51 1.42 -1.26
N GLU A 158 18.80 2.71 -1.28
CA GLU A 158 18.22 3.66 -2.22
C GLU A 158 19.33 4.32 -3.04
N PRO A 159 19.30 4.26 -4.39
CA PRO A 159 18.26 3.63 -5.22
C PRO A 159 18.25 2.11 -5.15
N LEU A 160 17.11 1.50 -5.50
CA LEU A 160 17.00 0.05 -5.62
C LEU A 160 18.07 -0.49 -6.58
N PRO A 161 18.88 -1.50 -6.19
CA PRO A 161 19.95 -2.03 -7.03
C PRO A 161 19.45 -2.52 -8.38
N LYS A 162 20.29 -2.36 -9.42
CA LYS A 162 20.02 -2.94 -10.74
C LYS A 162 19.94 -4.47 -10.61
N GLY A 163 18.95 -5.04 -11.28
CA GLY A 163 18.72 -6.50 -11.26
C GLY A 163 17.98 -7.00 -10.03
N HIS A 164 17.53 -6.12 -9.14
CA HIS A 164 16.63 -6.52 -8.06
C HIS A 164 15.31 -7.04 -8.67
N PRO A 165 14.76 -8.18 -8.17
CA PRO A 165 13.54 -8.79 -8.74
C PRO A 165 12.36 -7.82 -8.85
N LEU A 166 12.15 -6.98 -7.85
CA LEU A 166 11.06 -5.96 -7.85
C LEU A 166 11.03 -5.01 -9.07
N TRP A 167 12.10 -4.98 -9.91
CA TRP A 167 12.04 -4.25 -11.19
C TRP A 167 11.18 -4.95 -12.24
N GLN A 168 10.87 -6.22 -12.04
CA GLN A 168 10.14 -7.08 -12.98
C GLN A 168 8.71 -7.41 -12.52
N CYS A 169 8.32 -6.98 -11.31
CA CYS A 169 6.99 -7.18 -10.75
C CYS A 169 5.97 -6.18 -11.25
#